data_478dacd172736494001b8b99ed2b8a7d
#
_entry.id   478dacd172736494001b8b99ed2b8a7d
#
_cell.length_a   1.000
_cell.length_b   1.000
_cell.length_c   1.000
_cell.angle_alpha   90.00
_cell.angle_beta   90.00
_cell.angle_gamma   90.00
#
_symmetry.space_group_name_H-M   'P 1'
#
loop_
_entity.id
_entity.type
_entity.pdbx_description
1 polymer ?
#
loop_
_entity_poly.entity_id
_entity_poly.type
_entity_poly.pdbx_seq_one_letter_code
_entity_poly.pdbx_strand_id
1 'polypeptide(L)'
;NIEVFEEHEWDRIFDVNVKGIYLMTRAAISELRKSSDAAIVNTASIAGKKGAPEMSAYCASKFAAIGLTQSFALEFAPDGIRVNALCPGIVGTAMWLDHLMANEGEAAFQDRMKDLIPLGRPQDADDMGQAAVYLASAPNVTGVSHTVAGGLEMN
;
A
#
# COMPACT_ATOMS: atom_id res chain seq x y z
N ASN A 1 20.77 1.87 3.73
CA ASN A 1 21.46 1.09 4.77
C ASN A 1 21.22 1.75 6.13
N ILE A 2 20.92 0.96 7.18
CA ILE A 2 20.57 1.46 8.51
C ILE A 2 21.69 2.29 9.17
N GLU A 3 22.92 2.01 8.85
CA GLU A 3 24.11 2.71 9.42
C GLU A 3 24.20 4.19 8.97
N VAL A 4 23.62 4.52 7.84
CA VAL A 4 23.67 5.88 7.24
C VAL A 4 22.29 6.48 7.03
N PHE A 5 21.25 5.81 7.53
CA PHE A 5 19.86 6.26 7.39
C PHE A 5 19.53 7.28 8.49
N GLU A 6 19.21 8.48 8.10
CA GLU A 6 19.00 9.60 9.02
C GLU A 6 17.66 9.54 9.73
N GLU A 7 17.64 9.90 11.03
CA GLU A 7 16.43 9.88 11.87
C GLU A 7 15.29 10.73 11.29
N HIS A 8 15.60 11.88 10.71
CA HIS A 8 14.59 12.74 10.11
C HIS A 8 13.90 12.12 8.87
N GLU A 9 14.60 11.24 8.14
CA GLU A 9 14.01 10.50 7.02
C GLU A 9 13.09 9.39 7.52
N TRP A 10 13.48 8.74 8.64
CA TRP A 10 12.59 7.81 9.34
C TRP A 10 11.29 8.49 9.76
N ASP A 11 11.39 9.61 10.46
CA ASP A 11 10.23 10.37 10.93
C ASP A 11 9.33 10.79 9.78
N ARG A 12 9.91 11.29 8.69
CA ARG A 12 9.16 11.66 7.48
C ARG A 12 8.39 10.49 6.88
N ILE A 13 8.99 9.31 6.78
CA ILE A 13 8.33 8.12 6.26
C ILE A 13 7.14 7.74 7.14
N PHE A 14 7.31 7.76 8.46
CA PHE A 14 6.25 7.44 9.40
C PHE A 14 5.17 8.52 9.46
N ASP A 15 5.53 9.79 9.41
CA ASP A 15 4.58 10.89 9.36
C ASP A 15 3.66 10.79 8.12
N VAL A 16 4.21 10.47 6.96
CA VAL A 16 3.42 10.33 5.73
C VAL A 16 2.63 9.02 5.73
N ASN A 17 3.31 7.88 5.90
CA ASN A 17 2.72 6.56 5.64
C ASN A 17 1.84 6.04 6.79
N VAL A 18 2.07 6.47 8.02
CA VAL A 18 1.37 5.96 9.22
C VAL A 18 0.50 7.03 9.83
N LYS A 19 1.11 8.13 10.26
CA LYS A 19 0.39 9.25 10.89
C LYS A 19 -0.59 9.92 9.91
N GLY A 20 -0.25 9.98 8.62
CA GLY A 20 -1.15 10.45 7.57
C GLY A 20 -2.43 9.63 7.50
N ILE A 21 -2.36 8.29 7.53
CA ILE A 21 -3.54 7.41 7.59
C ILE A 21 -4.38 7.72 8.81
N TYR A 22 -3.77 7.81 10.00
CA TYR A 22 -4.47 8.14 11.24
C TYR A 22 -5.17 9.49 11.16
N LEU A 23 -4.48 10.54 10.72
CA LEU A 23 -5.03 11.90 10.66
C LEU A 23 -6.18 12.00 9.66
N MET A 24 -6.05 11.41 8.47
CA MET A 24 -7.11 11.40 7.46
C MET A 24 -8.35 10.62 7.92
N THR A 25 -8.14 9.45 8.51
CA THR A 25 -9.23 8.65 9.07
C THR A 25 -9.94 9.40 10.19
N ARG A 26 -9.19 9.99 11.12
CA ARG A 26 -9.75 10.81 12.22
C ARG A 26 -10.56 12.00 11.72
N ALA A 27 -10.11 12.65 10.65
CA ALA A 27 -10.81 13.79 10.07
C ALA A 27 -12.10 13.38 9.32
N ALA A 28 -12.09 12.20 8.66
CA ALA A 28 -13.19 11.76 7.82
C ALA A 28 -14.27 10.96 8.56
N ILE A 29 -13.97 10.36 9.71
CA ILE A 29 -14.83 9.35 10.36
C ILE A 29 -16.24 9.85 10.67
N SER A 30 -16.40 11.11 11.09
CA SER A 30 -17.71 11.68 11.40
C SER A 30 -18.60 11.81 10.16
N GLU A 31 -18.01 12.05 8.99
CA GLU A 31 -18.73 12.12 7.72
C GLU A 31 -19.01 10.71 7.17
N LEU A 32 -18.07 9.79 7.29
CA LEU A 32 -18.23 8.40 6.88
C LEU A 32 -19.41 7.73 7.62
N ARG A 33 -19.61 8.02 8.89
CA ARG A 33 -20.73 7.52 9.70
C ARG A 33 -22.11 7.96 9.19
N LYS A 34 -22.19 8.99 8.35
CA LYS A 34 -23.45 9.46 7.74
C LYS A 34 -23.78 8.74 6.44
N SER A 35 -22.85 8.00 5.87
CA SER A 35 -23.02 7.26 4.63
C SER A 35 -23.55 5.85 4.89
N SER A 36 -24.46 5.39 4.04
CA SER A 36 -24.95 4.00 4.07
C SER A 36 -24.01 3.00 3.41
N ASP A 37 -22.96 3.47 2.70
CA ASP A 37 -21.96 2.64 2.02
C ASP A 37 -20.58 3.30 2.13
N ALA A 38 -20.06 3.33 3.36
CA ALA A 38 -18.75 3.94 3.65
C ALA A 38 -17.62 2.91 3.55
N ALA A 39 -16.52 3.33 2.93
CA ALA A 39 -15.31 2.54 2.88
C ALA A 39 -14.04 3.40 2.94
N ILE A 40 -12.99 2.85 3.54
CA ILE A 40 -11.63 3.38 3.54
C ILE A 40 -10.72 2.36 2.84
N VAL A 41 -9.93 2.80 1.88
CA VAL A 41 -8.91 1.98 1.24
C VAL A 41 -7.55 2.63 1.47
N ASN A 42 -6.73 2.00 2.31
CA ASN A 42 -5.38 2.45 2.61
C ASN A 42 -4.38 1.84 1.64
N THR A 43 -3.49 2.65 1.09
CA THR A 43 -2.40 2.16 0.23
C THR A 43 -1.22 1.69 1.08
N ALA A 44 -1.13 0.37 1.27
CA ALA A 44 0.02 -0.29 1.89
C ALA A 44 1.09 -0.64 0.83
N SER A 45 1.60 -1.86 0.82
CA SER A 45 2.56 -2.41 -0.14
C SER A 45 2.76 -3.91 0.13
N ILE A 46 3.32 -4.66 -0.80
CA ILE A 46 3.91 -5.98 -0.51
C ILE A 46 5.04 -5.88 0.53
N ALA A 47 5.71 -4.71 0.64
CA ALA A 47 6.68 -4.41 1.69
C ALA A 47 6.05 -4.29 3.10
N GLY A 48 4.72 -4.26 3.21
CA GLY A 48 3.99 -4.39 4.47
C GLY A 48 3.69 -5.85 4.85
N LYS A 49 4.11 -6.82 4.04
CA LYS A 49 3.92 -8.26 4.27
C LYS A 49 5.25 -9.00 4.44
N LYS A 50 6.32 -8.48 3.86
CA LYS A 50 7.68 -9.01 4.01
C LYS A 50 8.69 -7.88 4.07
N GLY A 51 9.82 -8.13 4.75
CA GLY A 51 10.95 -7.21 4.77
C GLY A 51 11.76 -7.26 3.47
N ALA A 52 12.49 -6.18 3.22
CA ALA A 52 13.48 -6.10 2.15
C ALA A 52 14.75 -5.44 2.70
N PRO A 53 15.94 -5.86 2.24
CA PRO A 53 17.19 -5.20 2.60
C PRO A 53 17.13 -3.70 2.28
N GLU A 54 17.75 -2.88 3.12
CA GLU A 54 17.86 -1.43 2.96
C GLU A 54 16.54 -0.65 2.94
N MET A 55 15.41 -1.30 3.24
CA MET A 55 14.07 -0.71 3.25
C MET A 55 13.39 -0.78 4.62
N SER A 56 14.16 -0.84 5.72
CA SER A 56 13.62 -1.08 7.06
C SER A 56 12.52 -0.11 7.48
N ALA A 57 12.75 1.19 7.35
CA ALA A 57 11.75 2.23 7.69
C ALA A 57 10.50 2.12 6.80
N TYR A 58 10.68 1.96 5.49
CA TYR A 58 9.58 1.81 4.56
C TYR A 58 8.77 0.54 4.85
N CYS A 59 9.41 -0.62 4.98
CA CYS A 59 8.73 -1.86 5.34
C CYS A 59 7.97 -1.71 6.66
N ALA A 60 8.61 -1.21 7.71
CA ALA A 60 7.97 -1.01 9.01
C ALA A 60 6.73 -0.10 8.90
N SER A 61 6.81 1.00 8.14
CA SER A 61 5.69 1.89 7.91
C SER A 61 4.53 1.23 7.16
N LYS A 62 4.82 0.34 6.21
CA LYS A 62 3.80 -0.38 5.43
C LYS A 62 3.18 -1.54 6.23
N PHE A 63 3.93 -2.21 7.11
CA PHE A 63 3.37 -3.12 8.11
C PHE A 63 2.43 -2.36 9.07
N ALA A 64 2.82 -1.17 9.52
CA ALA A 64 1.98 -0.33 10.37
C ALA A 64 0.68 0.09 9.65
N ALA A 65 0.73 0.41 8.36
CA ALA A 65 -0.46 0.73 7.57
C ALA A 65 -1.45 -0.44 7.50
N ILE A 66 -0.98 -1.68 7.37
CA ILE A 66 -1.81 -2.89 7.44
C ILE A 66 -2.39 -3.05 8.86
N GLY A 67 -1.58 -2.88 9.89
CA GLY A 67 -2.04 -2.96 11.29
C GLY A 67 -3.12 -1.93 11.61
N LEU A 68 -2.96 -0.67 11.17
CA LEU A 68 -4.00 0.37 11.30
C LEU A 68 -5.28 -0.01 10.55
N THR A 69 -5.15 -0.55 9.33
CA THR A 69 -6.29 -1.01 8.52
C THR A 69 -7.12 -2.04 9.27
N GLN A 70 -6.47 -3.07 9.82
CA GLN A 70 -7.14 -4.14 10.56
C GLN A 70 -7.80 -3.62 11.85
N SER A 71 -7.10 -2.76 12.59
CA SER A 71 -7.64 -2.15 13.80
C SER A 71 -8.86 -1.29 13.51
N PHE A 72 -8.78 -0.42 12.51
CA PHE A 72 -9.92 0.42 12.09
C PHE A 72 -11.07 -0.39 11.50
N ALA A 73 -10.80 -1.49 10.80
CA ALA A 73 -11.84 -2.38 10.32
C ALA A 73 -12.68 -2.96 11.46
N LEU A 74 -12.04 -3.36 12.56
CA LEU A 74 -12.73 -3.86 13.76
C LEU A 74 -13.43 -2.73 14.52
N GLU A 75 -12.77 -1.57 14.66
CA GLU A 75 -13.30 -0.43 15.40
C GLU A 75 -14.57 0.15 14.74
N PHE A 76 -14.59 0.23 13.41
CA PHE A 76 -15.67 0.88 12.67
C PHE A 76 -16.70 -0.11 12.10
N ALA A 77 -16.52 -1.41 12.29
CA ALA A 77 -17.52 -2.41 11.87
C ALA A 77 -18.91 -2.18 12.46
N PRO A 78 -19.09 -1.76 13.74
CA PRO A 78 -20.39 -1.42 14.28
C PRO A 78 -21.09 -0.25 13.56
N ASP A 79 -20.31 0.63 12.93
CA ASP A 79 -20.82 1.76 12.15
C ASP A 79 -21.10 1.36 10.68
N GLY A 80 -20.84 0.11 10.29
CA GLY A 80 -20.98 -0.37 8.91
C GLY A 80 -19.90 0.13 7.95
N ILE A 81 -18.80 0.70 8.46
CA ILE A 81 -17.69 1.25 7.65
C ILE A 81 -16.66 0.15 7.40
N ARG A 82 -16.37 -0.11 6.14
CA ARG A 82 -15.36 -1.08 5.71
C ARG A 82 -13.99 -0.42 5.60
N VAL A 83 -12.94 -1.09 6.06
CA VAL A 83 -11.58 -0.57 5.97
C VAL A 83 -10.67 -1.66 5.44
N ASN A 84 -10.01 -1.42 4.29
CA ASN A 84 -9.18 -2.38 3.61
C ASN A 84 -7.83 -1.76 3.22
N ALA A 85 -6.82 -2.60 3.04
CA ALA A 85 -5.51 -2.21 2.52
C ALA A 85 -5.30 -2.75 1.11
N LEU A 86 -4.91 -1.91 0.18
CA LEU A 86 -4.35 -2.27 -1.11
C LEU A 86 -2.83 -2.42 -0.96
N CYS A 87 -2.29 -3.57 -1.38
CA CYS A 87 -0.86 -3.89 -1.30
C CYS A 87 -0.27 -4.03 -2.71
N PRO A 88 0.14 -2.93 -3.34
CA PRO A 88 0.81 -2.97 -4.64
C PRO A 88 2.14 -3.72 -4.60
N GLY A 89 2.45 -4.41 -5.70
CA GLY A 89 3.79 -4.86 -6.01
C GLY A 89 4.64 -3.75 -6.63
N ILE A 90 5.28 -4.06 -7.76
CA ILE A 90 6.08 -3.10 -8.51
C ILE A 90 5.18 -2.43 -9.56
N VAL A 91 4.83 -1.18 -9.32
CA VAL A 91 4.01 -0.38 -10.24
C VAL A 91 4.93 0.49 -11.08
N GLY A 92 4.80 0.43 -12.41
CA GLY A 92 5.61 1.20 -13.36
C GLY A 92 5.34 2.71 -13.30
N THR A 93 5.76 3.35 -12.21
CA THR A 93 5.60 4.78 -11.95
C THR A 93 6.94 5.50 -11.92
N ALA A 94 6.92 6.83 -11.94
CA ALA A 94 8.09 7.68 -11.82
C ALA A 94 8.98 7.28 -10.62
N MET A 95 8.40 6.82 -9.51
CA MET A 95 9.18 6.36 -8.35
C MET A 95 10.14 5.23 -8.69
N TRP A 96 9.76 4.29 -9.56
CA TRP A 96 10.63 3.19 -9.99
C TRP A 96 11.57 3.62 -11.11
N LEU A 97 11.04 4.34 -12.13
CA LEU A 97 11.81 4.74 -13.30
C LEU A 97 12.85 5.81 -12.95
N ASP A 98 12.47 6.83 -12.17
CA ASP A 98 13.31 7.99 -11.91
C ASP A 98 14.23 7.83 -10.69
N HIS A 99 13.85 7.03 -9.68
CA HIS A 99 14.56 6.96 -8.41
C HIS A 99 15.26 5.63 -8.16
N LEU A 100 14.66 4.53 -8.53
CA LEU A 100 15.21 3.20 -8.24
C LEU A 100 15.93 2.56 -9.43
N MET A 101 15.65 3.02 -10.65
CA MET A 101 16.19 2.47 -11.90
C MET A 101 16.79 3.57 -12.80
N ALA A 102 17.11 4.74 -12.25
CA ALA A 102 17.55 5.93 -13.01
C ALA A 102 18.71 5.71 -13.98
N ASN A 103 19.52 4.68 -13.76
CA ASN A 103 20.70 4.36 -14.58
C ASN A 103 20.48 3.23 -15.59
N GLU A 104 19.33 2.53 -15.55
CA GLU A 104 19.11 1.31 -16.35
C GLU A 104 18.19 1.56 -17.57
N GLY A 105 17.35 2.57 -17.54
CA GLY A 105 16.37 2.88 -18.59
C GLY A 105 15.16 1.95 -18.61
N GLU A 106 14.10 2.38 -19.32
CA GLU A 106 12.79 1.69 -19.32
C GLU A 106 12.85 0.27 -19.87
N ALA A 107 13.61 0.04 -20.95
CA ALA A 107 13.71 -1.28 -21.58
C ALA A 107 14.35 -2.31 -20.63
N ALA A 108 15.42 -1.96 -19.94
CA ALA A 108 16.08 -2.83 -18.97
C ALA A 108 15.17 -3.10 -17.75
N PHE A 109 14.42 -2.10 -17.31
CA PHE A 109 13.39 -2.28 -16.28
C PHE A 109 12.32 -3.30 -16.71
N GLN A 110 11.78 -3.17 -17.92
CA GLN A 110 10.77 -4.09 -18.44
C GLN A 110 11.29 -5.52 -18.56
N ASP A 111 12.51 -5.71 -19.06
CA ASP A 111 13.12 -7.04 -19.16
C ASP A 111 13.35 -7.69 -17.80
N ARG A 112 13.83 -6.91 -16.83
CA ARG A 112 14.00 -7.38 -15.45
C ARG A 112 12.66 -7.76 -14.80
N MET A 113 11.57 -7.05 -15.09
CA MET A 113 10.25 -7.36 -14.57
C MET A 113 9.68 -8.65 -15.13
N LYS A 114 10.02 -9.04 -16.39
CA LYS A 114 9.63 -10.32 -16.98
C LYS A 114 10.17 -11.52 -16.20
N ASP A 115 11.39 -11.40 -15.69
CA ASP A 115 12.02 -12.48 -14.94
C ASP A 115 11.58 -12.51 -13.47
N LEU A 116 11.28 -11.32 -12.91
CA LEU A 116 10.98 -11.15 -11.48
C LEU A 116 9.51 -11.42 -11.15
N ILE A 117 8.59 -10.97 -12.02
CA ILE A 117 7.15 -11.05 -11.78
C ILE A 117 6.56 -12.23 -12.56
N PRO A 118 5.88 -13.19 -11.88
CA PRO A 118 5.31 -14.35 -12.57
C PRO A 118 4.40 -14.03 -13.76
N LEU A 119 3.62 -12.94 -13.73
CA LEU A 119 2.84 -12.47 -14.88
C LEU A 119 3.67 -11.71 -15.93
N GLY A 120 4.98 -11.58 -15.75
CA GLY A 120 5.93 -11.06 -16.73
C GLY A 120 5.87 -9.56 -17.00
N ARG A 121 5.15 -8.79 -16.20
CA ARG A 121 5.04 -7.32 -16.34
C ARG A 121 4.93 -6.61 -14.99
N PRO A 122 5.41 -5.38 -14.86
CA PRO A 122 5.04 -4.53 -13.73
C PRO A 122 3.53 -4.26 -13.75
N GLN A 123 2.99 -3.89 -12.61
CA GLN A 123 1.63 -3.39 -12.52
C GLN A 123 1.56 -1.97 -13.08
N ASP A 124 0.39 -1.56 -13.54
CA ASP A 124 0.09 -0.18 -13.90
C ASP A 124 -0.90 0.47 -12.91
N ALA A 125 -1.21 1.75 -13.14
CA ALA A 125 -2.13 2.48 -12.28
C ALA A 125 -3.57 1.94 -12.36
N ASP A 126 -3.97 1.41 -13.52
CA ASP A 126 -5.31 0.85 -13.72
C ASP A 126 -5.49 -0.47 -12.96
N ASP A 127 -4.44 -1.32 -12.88
CA ASP A 127 -4.45 -2.51 -12.02
C ASP A 127 -4.78 -2.12 -10.55
N MET A 128 -4.17 -1.03 -10.07
CA MET A 128 -4.43 -0.50 -8.73
C MET A 128 -5.84 0.09 -8.61
N GLY A 129 -6.29 0.82 -9.61
CA GLY A 129 -7.62 1.43 -9.66
C GLY A 129 -8.73 0.39 -9.57
N GLN A 130 -8.65 -0.68 -10.34
CA GLN A 130 -9.62 -1.78 -10.32
C GLN A 130 -9.69 -2.44 -8.94
N ALA A 131 -8.55 -2.72 -8.32
CA ALA A 131 -8.52 -3.30 -6.97
C ALA A 131 -9.07 -2.33 -5.91
N ALA A 132 -8.76 -1.04 -6.01
CA ALA A 132 -9.30 -0.02 -5.10
C ALA A 132 -10.84 0.07 -5.21
N VAL A 133 -11.39 0.05 -6.42
CA VAL A 133 -12.84 0.03 -6.64
C VAL A 133 -13.47 -1.22 -6.03
N TYR A 134 -12.87 -2.40 -6.24
CA TYR A 134 -13.34 -3.64 -5.61
C TYR A 134 -13.37 -3.53 -4.09
N LEU A 135 -12.28 -3.09 -3.46
CA LEU A 135 -12.17 -2.95 -2.01
C LEU A 135 -13.13 -1.89 -1.45
N ALA A 136 -13.43 -0.86 -2.23
CA ALA A 136 -14.36 0.18 -1.85
C ALA A 136 -15.84 -0.23 -2.01
N SER A 137 -16.18 -1.16 -2.92
CA SER A 137 -17.55 -1.50 -3.27
C SER A 137 -18.02 -2.87 -2.79
N ALA A 138 -17.11 -3.80 -2.46
CA ALA A 138 -17.48 -5.15 -2.03
C ALA A 138 -18.08 -5.14 -0.59
N PRO A 139 -19.37 -5.47 -0.40
CA PRO A 139 -20.11 -5.15 0.83
C PRO A 139 -19.70 -6.01 2.04
N ASN A 140 -19.06 -7.13 1.83
CA ASN A 140 -18.62 -8.05 2.92
C ASN A 140 -17.11 -8.23 2.93
N VAL A 141 -16.35 -7.20 2.49
CA VAL A 141 -14.88 -7.20 2.50
C VAL A 141 -14.39 -6.08 3.40
N THR A 142 -13.84 -6.44 4.57
CA THR A 142 -13.23 -5.50 5.52
C THR A 142 -12.05 -6.16 6.24
N GLY A 143 -11.04 -5.39 6.61
CA GLY A 143 -9.83 -5.85 7.32
C GLY A 143 -8.84 -6.61 6.46
N VAL A 144 -9.06 -6.73 5.14
CA VAL A 144 -8.15 -7.45 4.25
C VAL A 144 -6.97 -6.57 3.81
N SER A 145 -5.85 -7.23 3.55
CA SER A 145 -4.70 -6.64 2.87
C SER A 145 -4.53 -7.31 1.50
N HIS A 146 -5.14 -6.69 0.49
CA HIS A 146 -5.28 -7.25 -0.85
C HIS A 146 -4.03 -6.99 -1.70
N THR A 147 -3.38 -8.06 -2.13
CA THR A 147 -2.14 -7.98 -2.92
C THR A 147 -2.46 -7.90 -4.42
N VAL A 148 -1.84 -6.93 -5.09
CA VAL A 148 -1.85 -6.77 -6.55
C VAL A 148 -0.40 -6.67 -7.02
N ALA A 149 0.23 -7.82 -7.31
CA ALA A 149 1.67 -7.92 -7.52
C ALA A 149 2.07 -8.86 -8.65
N GLY A 150 1.12 -9.33 -9.49
CA GLY A 150 1.42 -10.23 -10.59
C GLY A 150 2.03 -11.57 -10.18
N GLY A 151 1.82 -12.01 -8.93
CA GLY A 151 2.39 -13.23 -8.37
C GLY A 151 3.74 -13.04 -7.64
N LEU A 152 4.31 -11.83 -7.62
CA LEU A 152 5.55 -11.51 -6.89
C LEU A 152 5.40 -11.71 -5.36
N GLU A 153 4.19 -11.51 -4.86
CA GLU A 153 3.77 -11.74 -3.49
C GLU A 153 2.36 -12.30 -3.49
N MET A 154 2.09 -13.36 -2.71
CA MET A 154 0.83 -14.10 -2.76
C MET A 154 -0.03 -13.96 -1.49
N ASN A 155 0.50 -13.43 -0.39
CA ASN A 155 -0.21 -13.37 0.92
C ASN A 155 -0.58 -11.95 1.31
#